data_cafb0d65539cbc327fa0b9e24a564eae
#
_entry.id   cafb0d65539cbc327fa0b9e24a564eae
#
_cell.length_a   1.000
_cell.length_b   1.000
_cell.length_c   1.000
_cell.angle_alpha   90.00
_cell.angle_beta   90.00
_cell.angle_gamma   90.00
#
_symmetry.space_group_name_H-M   'P 1'
#
loop_
_entity.id
_entity.type
_entity.pdbx_description
1 polymer ?
#
loop_
_entity_poly.entity_id
_entity_poly.type
_entity_poly.pdbx_seq_one_letter_code
_entity_poly.pdbx_strand_id
1 'polypeptide(L)'
;QGMFHEYTPVGMDKIDPRYVDTKEPVTWVGNYGWAGCICWNRIEAEKLGLPKPKSWAELVNPIYKGHISMPNPASSGTGFLDVSSWMQIMGEDKAWEYMDALHENVGIYTHSGSKPCKQAGAGEFPIGISWPGRAIKIIKAGAPIDMIIPEEGIGWEMQVVAIMKGTDNLPDAKRLMDWTLARGMELFGERQSIIADISKVKKDPELPDFYDEVVAKLINNDFVWAAENKTEIVGEWKKRYDGKSEPKK
;
A
#
# COMPACT_ATOMS: atom_id res chain seq x y z
N GLN A 1 -7.90 -11.74 -19.34
CA GLN A 1 -8.50 -13.09 -19.16
C GLN A 1 -10.00 -13.12 -19.48
N GLY A 2 -10.65 -11.97 -19.77
CA GLY A 2 -12.05 -11.90 -20.23
C GLY A 2 -13.11 -12.31 -19.19
N MET A 3 -12.78 -12.28 -17.90
CA MET A 3 -13.66 -12.75 -16.83
C MET A 3 -14.72 -11.72 -16.40
N PHE A 4 -14.55 -10.45 -16.76
CA PHE A 4 -15.44 -9.39 -16.31
C PHE A 4 -16.52 -9.06 -17.33
N HIS A 5 -17.71 -8.71 -16.83
CA HIS A 5 -18.84 -8.23 -17.61
C HIS A 5 -18.65 -6.73 -17.92
N GLU A 6 -18.97 -6.35 -19.13
CA GLU A 6 -18.93 -4.97 -19.60
C GLU A 6 -20.07 -4.16 -18.95
N TYR A 7 -19.72 -3.12 -18.23
CA TYR A 7 -20.69 -2.25 -17.60
C TYR A 7 -20.09 -0.88 -17.26
N THR A 8 -20.71 0.18 -17.76
CA THR A 8 -20.38 1.56 -17.40
C THR A 8 -21.25 2.01 -16.23
N PRO A 9 -20.70 2.12 -15.00
CA PRO A 9 -21.50 2.47 -13.84
C PRO A 9 -21.88 3.96 -13.83
N VAL A 10 -22.98 4.26 -13.12
CA VAL A 10 -23.44 5.62 -12.92
C VAL A 10 -22.40 6.41 -12.11
N GLY A 11 -22.03 7.61 -12.58
CA GLY A 11 -21.07 8.48 -11.90
C GLY A 11 -19.60 8.21 -12.27
N MET A 12 -19.34 7.36 -13.25
CA MET A 12 -17.98 7.12 -13.77
C MET A 12 -17.30 8.39 -14.30
N ASP A 13 -18.08 9.37 -14.80
CA ASP A 13 -17.61 10.66 -15.27
C ASP A 13 -16.90 11.52 -14.21
N LYS A 14 -17.06 11.20 -12.94
CA LYS A 14 -16.42 11.87 -11.79
C LYS A 14 -15.14 11.17 -11.32
N ILE A 15 -14.84 10.01 -11.89
CA ILE A 15 -13.69 9.21 -11.47
C ILE A 15 -12.45 9.71 -12.19
N ASP A 16 -11.36 9.87 -11.45
CA ASP A 16 -10.04 10.17 -12.03
C ASP A 16 -9.70 9.10 -13.08
N PRO A 17 -9.31 9.50 -14.30
CA PRO A 17 -9.03 8.56 -15.40
C PRO A 17 -8.02 7.47 -15.09
N ARG A 18 -7.11 7.70 -14.12
CA ARG A 18 -6.16 6.68 -13.65
C ARG A 18 -6.83 5.48 -13.00
N TYR A 19 -8.09 5.62 -12.56
CA TYR A 19 -8.89 4.59 -11.90
C TYR A 19 -9.93 3.95 -12.79
N VAL A 20 -9.86 4.16 -14.11
CA VAL A 20 -10.83 3.63 -15.08
C VAL A 20 -10.14 2.65 -16.01
N ASP A 21 -10.85 1.57 -16.38
CA ASP A 21 -10.39 0.62 -17.42
C ASP A 21 -10.10 1.38 -18.71
N THR A 22 -8.94 1.11 -19.30
CA THR A 22 -8.56 1.72 -20.60
C THR A 22 -9.29 1.10 -21.80
N LYS A 23 -10.08 0.05 -21.58
CA LYS A 23 -10.88 -0.61 -22.62
C LYS A 23 -12.26 0.01 -22.72
N GLU A 24 -12.81 0.00 -23.94
CA GLU A 24 -14.20 0.37 -24.23
C GLU A 24 -14.93 -0.83 -24.85
N PRO A 25 -16.05 -1.27 -24.27
CA PRO A 25 -16.66 -0.85 -23.02
C PRO A 25 -15.83 -1.22 -21.78
N VAL A 26 -15.92 -0.41 -20.71
CA VAL A 26 -15.19 -0.66 -19.48
C VAL A 26 -15.65 -1.94 -18.80
N THR A 27 -14.72 -2.63 -18.15
CA THR A 27 -14.99 -3.89 -17.43
C THR A 27 -14.74 -3.80 -15.93
N TRP A 28 -14.04 -2.76 -15.47
CA TRP A 28 -13.78 -2.47 -14.08
C TRP A 28 -13.63 -0.96 -13.84
N VAL A 29 -13.84 -0.54 -12.62
CA VAL A 29 -13.58 0.84 -12.18
C VAL A 29 -12.93 0.80 -10.80
N GLY A 30 -11.89 1.62 -10.59
CA GLY A 30 -11.28 1.79 -9.29
C GLY A 30 -12.15 2.62 -8.36
N ASN A 31 -12.09 2.36 -7.07
CA ASN A 31 -12.83 3.10 -6.07
C ASN A 31 -11.93 3.79 -5.03
N TYR A 32 -10.83 3.18 -4.63
CA TYR A 32 -9.83 3.84 -3.81
C TYR A 32 -8.43 3.26 -4.07
N GLY A 33 -7.41 4.07 -3.76
CA GLY A 33 -6.01 3.65 -3.77
C GLY A 33 -5.48 3.41 -2.37
N TRP A 34 -4.36 2.71 -2.29
CA TRP A 34 -3.55 2.53 -1.11
C TRP A 34 -2.07 2.56 -1.52
N ALA A 35 -1.20 2.94 -0.61
CA ALA A 35 0.21 3.20 -0.90
C ALA A 35 1.11 2.62 0.19
N GLY A 36 2.43 2.67 0.00
CA GLY A 36 3.41 2.32 1.04
C GLY A 36 3.62 3.45 2.04
N CYS A 37 3.98 3.12 3.28
CA CYS A 37 4.47 4.07 4.28
C CYS A 37 5.32 3.38 5.35
N ILE A 38 6.00 4.18 6.17
CA ILE A 38 6.72 3.71 7.33
C ILE A 38 5.94 4.09 8.61
N CYS A 39 5.70 3.12 9.48
CA CYS A 39 5.16 3.30 10.82
C CYS A 39 6.33 3.37 11.81
N TRP A 40 6.54 4.53 12.43
CA TRP A 40 7.61 4.82 13.36
C TRP A 40 7.10 4.91 14.78
N ASN A 41 7.52 4.03 15.68
CA ASN A 41 7.16 4.13 17.10
C ASN A 41 8.14 5.08 17.81
N ARG A 42 7.63 6.25 18.20
CA ARG A 42 8.44 7.30 18.87
C ARG A 42 9.06 6.82 20.18
N ILE A 43 8.29 6.08 20.98
CA ILE A 43 8.72 5.66 22.33
C ILE A 43 9.81 4.58 22.23
N GLU A 44 9.60 3.56 21.40
CA GLU A 44 10.59 2.49 21.26
C GLU A 44 11.86 2.99 20.58
N ALA A 45 11.72 3.88 19.59
CA ALA A 45 12.86 4.49 18.92
C ALA A 45 13.70 5.34 19.88
N GLU A 46 13.06 6.14 20.74
CA GLU A 46 13.75 6.95 21.75
C GLU A 46 14.53 6.06 22.74
N LYS A 47 13.91 4.99 23.26
CA LYS A 47 14.57 4.03 24.15
C LYS A 47 15.82 3.40 23.53
N LEU A 48 15.80 3.19 22.21
CA LEU A 48 16.90 2.55 21.47
C LEU A 48 17.88 3.57 20.86
N GLY A 49 17.64 4.88 21.04
CA GLY A 49 18.46 5.95 20.46
C GLY A 49 18.44 5.97 18.93
N LEU A 50 17.35 5.52 18.29
CA LEU A 50 17.24 5.45 16.83
C LEU A 50 16.84 6.82 16.26
N PRO A 51 17.50 7.31 15.20
CA PRO A 51 17.07 8.49 14.47
C PRO A 51 15.79 8.19 13.66
N LYS A 52 14.92 9.19 13.49
CA LYS A 52 13.71 9.06 12.68
C LYS A 52 14.06 9.10 11.20
N PRO A 53 13.77 8.04 10.40
CA PRO A 53 14.05 8.03 8.98
C PRO A 53 13.11 8.96 8.21
N LYS A 54 13.58 9.53 7.10
CA LYS A 54 12.80 10.38 6.18
C LYS A 54 12.62 9.75 4.80
N SER A 55 13.39 8.74 4.50
CA SER A 55 13.53 8.16 3.17
C SER A 55 13.62 6.64 3.23
N TRP A 56 13.37 5.98 2.10
CA TRP A 56 13.67 4.55 1.97
C TRP A 56 15.17 4.30 2.13
N ALA A 57 16.00 5.14 1.52
CA ALA A 57 17.45 5.01 1.56
C ALA A 57 18.01 5.03 3.00
N GLU A 58 17.41 5.76 3.92
CA GLU A 58 17.86 5.79 5.30
C GLU A 58 17.63 4.48 6.05
N LEU A 59 16.67 3.64 5.62
CA LEU A 59 16.38 2.35 6.28
C LEU A 59 17.50 1.32 6.17
N VAL A 60 18.48 1.54 5.27
CA VAL A 60 19.66 0.64 5.17
C VAL A 60 20.77 1.01 6.18
N ASN A 61 20.60 2.08 6.96
CA ASN A 61 21.57 2.43 7.99
C ASN A 61 21.69 1.28 9.01
N PRO A 62 22.91 0.78 9.30
CA PRO A 62 23.12 -0.33 10.23
C PRO A 62 22.58 -0.12 11.66
N ILE A 63 22.30 1.14 12.03
CA ILE A 63 21.69 1.46 13.33
C ILE A 63 20.31 0.79 13.49
N TYR A 64 19.62 0.48 12.38
CA TYR A 64 18.29 -0.17 12.39
C TYR A 64 18.36 -1.70 12.37
N LYS A 65 19.54 -2.31 12.53
CA LYS A 65 19.71 -3.77 12.44
C LYS A 65 18.76 -4.53 13.36
N GLY A 66 17.88 -5.36 12.76
CA GLY A 66 16.86 -6.16 13.45
C GLY A 66 15.64 -5.38 13.94
N HIS A 67 15.55 -4.07 13.66
CA HIS A 67 14.50 -3.20 14.15
C HIS A 67 13.36 -2.94 13.15
N ILE A 68 13.42 -3.52 11.96
CA ILE A 68 12.42 -3.33 10.91
C ILE A 68 11.56 -4.59 10.77
N SER A 69 10.24 -4.40 10.79
CA SER A 69 9.27 -5.40 10.33
C SER A 69 8.71 -4.97 8.98
N MET A 70 8.61 -5.90 8.03
CA MET A 70 8.18 -5.63 6.65
C MET A 70 7.24 -6.73 6.15
N PRO A 71 6.29 -6.45 5.23
CA PRO A 71 5.47 -7.50 4.61
C PRO A 71 6.28 -8.31 3.60
N ASN A 72 6.06 -9.62 3.58
CA ASN A 72 6.62 -10.53 2.58
C ASN A 72 5.92 -10.34 1.21
N PRO A 73 6.64 -10.01 0.13
CA PRO A 73 6.03 -9.74 -1.19
C PRO A 73 5.40 -10.97 -1.85
N ALA A 74 5.76 -12.17 -1.42
CA ALA A 74 5.19 -13.40 -1.96
C ALA A 74 3.79 -13.73 -1.41
N SER A 75 3.42 -13.13 -0.26
CA SER A 75 2.16 -13.41 0.43
C SER A 75 1.36 -12.18 0.81
N SER A 76 1.92 -10.99 0.60
CA SER A 76 1.28 -9.70 0.88
C SER A 76 1.31 -8.79 -0.35
N GLY A 77 0.15 -8.27 -0.74
CA GLY A 77 0.07 -7.23 -1.78
C GLY A 77 0.87 -5.97 -1.41
N THR A 78 0.87 -5.57 -0.13
CA THR A 78 1.68 -4.43 0.33
C THR A 78 3.18 -4.70 0.16
N GLY A 79 3.64 -5.90 0.52
CA GLY A 79 5.04 -6.25 0.33
C GLY A 79 5.45 -6.25 -1.15
N PHE A 80 4.60 -6.75 -2.03
CA PHE A 80 4.88 -6.69 -3.47
C PHE A 80 4.83 -5.26 -4.01
N LEU A 81 3.89 -4.45 -3.54
CA LEU A 81 3.82 -3.03 -3.88
C LEU A 81 5.13 -2.30 -3.53
N ASP A 82 5.64 -2.49 -2.31
CA ASP A 82 6.87 -1.85 -1.87
C ASP A 82 8.06 -2.26 -2.76
N VAL A 83 8.25 -3.56 -2.97
CA VAL A 83 9.34 -4.10 -3.81
C VAL A 83 9.27 -3.61 -5.25
N SER A 84 8.08 -3.70 -5.89
CA SER A 84 7.91 -3.24 -7.27
C SER A 84 8.08 -1.73 -7.41
N SER A 85 7.69 -0.96 -6.39
CA SER A 85 7.89 0.50 -6.41
C SER A 85 9.34 0.91 -6.26
N TRP A 86 10.11 0.24 -5.40
CA TRP A 86 11.55 0.49 -5.28
C TRP A 86 12.26 0.23 -6.60
N MET A 87 11.89 -0.83 -7.34
CA MET A 87 12.42 -1.10 -8.66
C MET A 87 12.08 0.01 -9.67
N GLN A 88 10.87 0.56 -9.61
CA GLN A 88 10.47 1.67 -10.49
C GLN A 88 11.12 3.01 -10.09
N ILE A 89 11.39 3.24 -8.81
CA ILE A 89 12.06 4.46 -8.31
C ILE A 89 13.56 4.44 -8.60
N MET A 90 14.23 3.33 -8.32
CA MET A 90 15.69 3.23 -8.30
C MET A 90 16.29 2.56 -9.55
N GLY A 91 15.46 1.83 -10.32
CA GLY A 91 15.89 0.86 -11.31
C GLY A 91 16.20 -0.50 -10.68
N GLU A 92 16.10 -1.56 -11.47
CA GLU A 92 16.11 -2.94 -10.98
C GLU A 92 17.39 -3.30 -10.21
N ASP A 93 18.56 -3.07 -10.79
CA ASP A 93 19.84 -3.43 -10.17
C ASP A 93 20.03 -2.75 -8.81
N LYS A 94 19.80 -1.43 -8.76
CA LYS A 94 19.93 -0.65 -7.52
C LYS A 94 18.87 -1.04 -6.48
N ALA A 95 17.67 -1.42 -6.91
CA ALA A 95 16.64 -1.89 -6.00
C ALA A 95 17.02 -3.22 -5.35
N TRP A 96 17.67 -4.12 -6.08
CA TRP A 96 18.21 -5.35 -5.49
C TRP A 96 19.34 -5.06 -4.49
N GLU A 97 20.28 -4.17 -4.83
CA GLU A 97 21.34 -3.71 -3.92
C GLU A 97 20.74 -3.09 -2.64
N TYR A 98 19.71 -2.25 -2.79
CA TYR A 98 18.97 -1.65 -1.69
C TYR A 98 18.31 -2.72 -0.80
N MET A 99 17.63 -3.69 -1.40
CA MET A 99 16.96 -4.77 -0.66
C MET A 99 17.94 -5.71 0.03
N ASP A 100 19.10 -5.97 -0.54
CA ASP A 100 20.19 -6.72 0.11
C ASP A 100 20.64 -6.01 1.40
N ALA A 101 20.85 -4.69 1.33
CA ALA A 101 21.23 -3.89 2.49
C ALA A 101 20.07 -3.75 3.51
N LEU A 102 18.84 -3.55 3.04
CA LEU A 102 17.65 -3.47 3.90
C LEU A 102 17.42 -4.80 4.65
N HIS A 103 17.64 -5.93 3.99
CA HIS A 103 17.49 -7.25 4.60
C HIS A 103 18.31 -7.43 5.87
N GLU A 104 19.51 -6.85 5.94
CA GLU A 104 20.32 -6.89 7.15
C GLU A 104 19.61 -6.26 8.35
N ASN A 105 18.82 -5.21 8.09
CA ASN A 105 18.09 -4.45 9.10
C ASN A 105 16.68 -5.01 9.41
N VAL A 106 16.11 -5.82 8.51
CA VAL A 106 14.83 -6.47 8.74
C VAL A 106 14.98 -7.59 9.77
N GLY A 107 14.16 -7.54 10.83
CA GLY A 107 14.05 -8.59 11.83
C GLY A 107 13.07 -9.70 11.42
N ILE A 108 11.99 -9.35 10.72
CA ILE A 108 10.96 -10.31 10.28
C ILE A 108 10.20 -9.83 9.05
N TYR A 109 9.89 -10.78 8.16
CA TYR A 109 8.92 -10.58 7.08
C TYR A 109 7.58 -11.23 7.43
N THR A 110 6.48 -10.43 7.39
CA THR A 110 5.15 -10.88 7.80
C THR A 110 4.28 -11.24 6.61
N HIS A 111 3.34 -12.18 6.78
CA HIS A 111 2.38 -12.54 5.72
C HIS A 111 1.22 -11.56 5.56
N SER A 112 1.15 -10.52 6.39
CA SER A 112 0.12 -9.48 6.37
C SER A 112 0.71 -8.10 6.19
N GLY A 113 0.24 -7.34 5.20
CA GLY A 113 0.64 -5.94 4.98
C GLY A 113 0.30 -4.99 6.12
N SER A 114 -0.64 -5.36 6.98
CA SER A 114 -1.04 -4.57 8.16
C SER A 114 -0.28 -4.93 9.43
N LYS A 115 0.38 -6.09 9.49
CA LYS A 115 1.03 -6.59 10.71
C LYS A 115 2.21 -5.75 11.14
N PRO A 116 3.12 -5.29 10.24
CA PRO A 116 4.26 -4.48 10.64
C PRO A 116 3.88 -3.21 11.39
N CYS A 117 2.89 -2.47 10.90
CA CYS A 117 2.42 -1.27 11.60
C CYS A 117 1.74 -1.60 12.94
N LYS A 118 1.03 -2.74 13.05
CA LYS A 118 0.49 -3.21 14.33
C LYS A 118 1.60 -3.54 15.32
N GLN A 119 2.65 -4.21 14.87
CA GLN A 119 3.81 -4.54 15.68
C GLN A 119 4.53 -3.26 16.14
N ALA A 120 4.68 -2.28 15.25
CA ALA A 120 5.21 -0.98 15.64
C ALA A 120 4.30 -0.31 16.69
N GLY A 121 2.98 -0.30 16.49
CA GLY A 121 2.02 0.25 17.45
C GLY A 121 2.03 -0.44 18.82
N ALA A 122 2.32 -1.73 18.86
CA ALA A 122 2.44 -2.51 20.09
C ALA A 122 3.84 -2.45 20.75
N GLY A 123 4.81 -1.81 20.09
CA GLY A 123 6.19 -1.72 20.60
C GLY A 123 7.03 -2.97 20.37
N GLU A 124 6.58 -3.91 19.53
CA GLU A 124 7.37 -5.11 19.18
C GLU A 124 8.55 -4.78 18.27
N PHE A 125 8.35 -3.79 17.38
CA PHE A 125 9.36 -3.24 16.47
C PHE A 125 9.27 -1.71 16.46
N PRO A 126 10.38 -0.96 16.48
CA PRO A 126 10.33 0.50 16.35
C PRO A 126 9.90 0.95 14.95
N ILE A 127 10.11 0.11 13.92
CA ILE A 127 9.83 0.43 12.52
C ILE A 127 8.98 -0.66 11.89
N GLY A 128 7.87 -0.27 11.25
CA GLY A 128 7.03 -1.16 10.45
C GLY A 128 6.78 -0.59 9.06
N ILE A 129 7.16 -1.29 8.01
CA ILE A 129 6.77 -0.94 6.63
C ILE A 129 5.35 -1.45 6.40
N SER A 130 4.42 -0.57 5.99
CA SER A 130 3.00 -0.90 5.89
C SER A 130 2.27 0.06 4.93
N TRP A 131 1.04 0.43 5.24
CA TRP A 131 0.22 1.31 4.41
C TRP A 131 -0.55 2.34 5.26
N PRO A 132 -0.80 3.57 4.72
CA PRO A 132 -1.35 4.71 5.45
C PRO A 132 -2.66 4.42 6.20
N GLY A 133 -3.62 3.75 5.59
CA GLY A 133 -4.89 3.46 6.25
C GLY A 133 -4.75 2.58 7.50
N ARG A 134 -3.68 1.77 7.62
CA ARG A 134 -3.37 1.05 8.86
C ARG A 134 -2.71 1.96 9.88
N ALA A 135 -1.76 2.79 9.45
CA ALA A 135 -1.09 3.75 10.30
C ALA A 135 -2.12 4.70 10.94
N ILE A 136 -2.97 5.33 10.14
CA ILE A 136 -4.04 6.22 10.60
C ILE A 136 -4.93 5.55 11.65
N LYS A 137 -5.38 4.30 11.39
CA LYS A 137 -6.22 3.56 12.35
C LYS A 137 -5.54 3.33 13.70
N ILE A 138 -4.24 3.08 13.69
CA ILE A 138 -3.46 2.81 14.92
C ILE A 138 -3.18 4.12 15.65
N ILE A 139 -2.88 5.19 14.93
CA ILE A 139 -2.71 6.55 15.49
C ILE A 139 -4.01 7.00 16.19
N LYS A 140 -5.18 6.84 15.53
CA LYS A 140 -6.49 7.13 16.13
C LYS A 140 -6.79 6.31 17.39
N ALA A 141 -6.23 5.11 17.49
CA ALA A 141 -6.34 4.28 18.69
C ALA A 141 -5.36 4.67 19.80
N GLY A 142 -4.60 5.76 19.63
CA GLY A 142 -3.69 6.30 20.65
C GLY A 142 -2.29 5.69 20.66
N ALA A 143 -1.91 4.89 19.68
CA ALA A 143 -0.55 4.36 19.60
C ALA A 143 0.47 5.48 19.31
N PRO A 144 1.69 5.41 19.87
CA PRO A 144 2.72 6.42 19.72
C PRO A 144 3.45 6.32 18.37
N ILE A 145 2.68 6.28 17.27
CA ILE A 145 3.18 6.10 15.91
C ILE A 145 3.18 7.44 15.16
N ASP A 146 4.30 7.72 14.50
CA ASP A 146 4.34 8.66 13.39
C ASP A 146 4.23 7.87 12.08
N MET A 147 3.41 8.34 11.16
CA MET A 147 3.40 7.88 9.79
C MET A 147 4.40 8.72 8.99
N ILE A 148 5.31 8.05 8.28
CA ILE A 148 6.34 8.70 7.47
C ILE A 148 6.07 8.32 6.01
N ILE A 149 6.01 9.34 5.17
CA ILE A 149 5.94 9.18 3.71
C ILE A 149 7.35 9.46 3.16
N PRO A 150 8.06 8.47 2.63
CA PRO A 150 9.44 8.61 2.17
C PRO A 150 9.63 9.67 1.09
N GLU A 151 10.76 10.38 1.16
CA GLU A 151 11.05 11.53 0.29
C GLU A 151 11.18 11.15 -1.19
N GLU A 152 11.66 9.95 -1.50
CA GLU A 152 11.82 9.43 -2.87
C GLU A 152 10.49 9.15 -3.57
N GLY A 153 9.41 9.07 -2.83
CA GLY A 153 8.10 8.68 -3.30
C GLY A 153 7.67 7.29 -2.81
N ILE A 154 6.42 7.00 -3.04
CA ILE A 154 5.77 5.75 -2.62
C ILE A 154 5.02 5.11 -3.78
N GLY A 155 5.11 3.79 -3.88
CA GLY A 155 4.24 3.02 -4.76
C GLY A 155 2.79 3.06 -4.29
N TRP A 156 1.88 2.89 -5.22
CA TRP A 156 0.46 2.82 -4.94
C TRP A 156 -0.22 1.76 -5.79
N GLU A 157 -1.34 1.28 -5.30
CA GLU A 157 -2.18 0.28 -5.97
C GLU A 157 -3.64 0.70 -5.80
N MET A 158 -4.54 0.21 -6.64
CA MET A 158 -5.96 0.52 -6.54
C MET A 158 -6.81 -0.71 -6.21
N GLN A 159 -7.87 -0.48 -5.46
CA GLN A 159 -8.95 -1.41 -5.30
C GLN A 159 -9.95 -1.18 -6.42
N VAL A 160 -10.28 -2.24 -7.13
CA VAL A 160 -11.23 -2.15 -8.24
C VAL A 160 -12.53 -2.87 -7.92
N VAL A 161 -13.61 -2.44 -8.54
CA VAL A 161 -14.89 -3.13 -8.56
C VAL A 161 -15.19 -3.56 -9.99
N ALA A 162 -15.60 -4.81 -10.16
CA ALA A 162 -15.95 -5.41 -11.44
C ALA A 162 -17.08 -6.42 -11.26
N ILE A 163 -17.86 -6.65 -12.31
CA ILE A 163 -18.91 -7.67 -12.33
C ILE A 163 -18.36 -8.92 -12.99
N MET A 164 -18.45 -10.07 -12.34
CA MET A 164 -18.02 -11.33 -12.93
C MET A 164 -18.98 -11.78 -14.03
N LYS A 165 -18.44 -12.23 -15.18
CA LYS A 165 -19.24 -12.91 -16.20
C LYS A 165 -19.85 -14.18 -15.62
N GLY A 166 -21.10 -14.45 -16.00
CA GLY A 166 -21.82 -15.63 -15.52
C GLY A 166 -22.49 -15.44 -14.15
N THR A 167 -22.54 -14.21 -13.60
CA THR A 167 -23.36 -13.96 -12.41
C THR A 167 -24.84 -14.19 -12.69
N ASP A 168 -25.50 -14.93 -11.80
CA ASP A 168 -26.95 -15.18 -11.88
C ASP A 168 -27.78 -13.96 -11.46
N ASN A 169 -27.15 -12.94 -10.86
CA ASN A 169 -27.82 -11.74 -10.36
C ASN A 169 -27.19 -10.44 -10.92
N LEU A 170 -27.18 -10.32 -12.25
CA LEU A 170 -26.64 -9.17 -12.95
C LEU A 170 -27.28 -7.82 -12.55
N PRO A 171 -28.63 -7.73 -12.35
CA PRO A 171 -29.24 -6.45 -11.97
C PRO A 171 -28.73 -5.92 -10.62
N ASP A 172 -28.60 -6.77 -9.61
CA ASP A 172 -28.12 -6.32 -8.30
C ASP A 172 -26.59 -6.11 -8.29
N ALA A 173 -25.84 -6.86 -9.09
CA ALA A 173 -24.42 -6.61 -9.29
C ALA A 173 -24.17 -5.20 -9.87
N LYS A 174 -24.97 -4.77 -10.85
CA LYS A 174 -24.93 -3.41 -11.42
C LYS A 174 -25.28 -2.36 -10.35
N ARG A 175 -26.35 -2.57 -9.59
CA ARG A 175 -26.75 -1.67 -8.49
C ARG A 175 -25.64 -1.53 -7.44
N LEU A 176 -24.98 -2.64 -7.09
CA LEU A 176 -23.89 -2.61 -6.13
C LEU A 176 -22.68 -1.85 -6.67
N MET A 177 -22.36 -1.99 -7.95
CA MET A 177 -21.29 -1.25 -8.60
C MET A 177 -21.59 0.27 -8.63
N ASP A 178 -22.81 0.67 -9.01
CA ASP A 178 -23.26 2.07 -8.95
C ASP A 178 -23.22 2.63 -7.52
N TRP A 179 -23.69 1.86 -6.54
CA TRP A 179 -23.64 2.23 -5.13
C TRP A 179 -22.20 2.41 -4.63
N THR A 180 -21.28 1.56 -5.08
CA THR A 180 -19.86 1.62 -4.69
C THR A 180 -19.23 2.94 -5.14
N LEU A 181 -19.51 3.40 -6.36
CA LEU A 181 -19.00 4.68 -6.86
C LEU A 181 -19.68 5.90 -6.21
N ALA A 182 -20.92 5.77 -5.81
CA ALA A 182 -21.66 6.83 -5.12
C ALA A 182 -21.37 6.85 -3.61
N ARG A 183 -22.08 6.04 -2.86
CA ARG A 183 -22.05 6.02 -1.38
C ARG A 183 -20.80 5.31 -0.82
N GLY A 184 -20.32 4.27 -1.50
CA GLY A 184 -19.13 3.55 -1.09
C GLY A 184 -17.91 4.46 -1.02
N MET A 185 -17.70 5.33 -2.02
CA MET A 185 -16.57 6.27 -2.00
C MET A 185 -16.66 7.31 -0.89
N GLU A 186 -17.85 7.74 -0.50
CA GLU A 186 -18.01 8.62 0.66
C GLU A 186 -17.51 7.96 1.94
N LEU A 187 -17.82 6.68 2.13
CA LEU A 187 -17.36 5.89 3.28
C LEU A 187 -15.85 5.68 3.27
N PHE A 188 -15.24 5.52 2.09
CA PHE A 188 -13.78 5.47 1.96
C PHE A 188 -13.13 6.82 2.21
N GLY A 189 -13.74 7.92 1.75
CA GLY A 189 -13.30 9.29 2.01
C GLY A 189 -13.25 9.61 3.49
N GLU A 190 -14.22 9.13 4.29
CA GLU A 190 -14.23 9.26 5.74
C GLU A 190 -13.05 8.54 6.44
N ARG A 191 -12.42 7.59 5.77
CA ARG A 191 -11.25 6.85 6.27
C ARG A 191 -9.93 7.44 5.79
N GLN A 192 -9.96 8.60 5.12
CA GLN A 192 -8.80 9.25 4.49
C GLN A 192 -8.03 8.31 3.53
N SER A 193 -8.74 7.42 2.87
CA SER A 193 -8.18 6.61 1.79
C SER A 193 -7.96 7.47 0.56
N ILE A 194 -6.98 7.11 -0.28
CA ILE A 194 -6.82 7.73 -1.60
C ILE A 194 -8.00 7.27 -2.44
N ILE A 195 -8.97 8.15 -2.70
CA ILE A 195 -10.20 7.79 -3.42
C ILE A 195 -10.19 8.29 -4.86
N ALA A 196 -10.85 7.53 -5.73
CA ALA A 196 -10.90 7.82 -7.15
C ALA A 196 -11.75 9.06 -7.50
N ASP A 197 -12.70 9.45 -6.63
CA ASP A 197 -13.42 10.72 -6.70
C ASP A 197 -12.93 11.66 -5.60
N ILE A 198 -11.98 12.53 -5.94
CA ILE A 198 -11.32 13.47 -5.01
C ILE A 198 -12.32 14.41 -4.30
N SER A 199 -13.49 14.69 -4.92
CA SER A 199 -14.50 15.56 -4.32
C SER A 199 -15.11 15.00 -3.03
N LYS A 200 -14.93 13.71 -2.78
CA LYS A 200 -15.45 12.98 -1.61
C LYS A 200 -14.44 12.79 -0.50
N VAL A 201 -13.23 13.32 -0.64
CA VAL A 201 -12.22 13.29 0.45
C VAL A 201 -12.72 14.12 1.62
N LYS A 202 -12.73 13.53 2.80
CA LYS A 202 -13.04 14.22 4.06
C LYS A 202 -11.79 14.32 4.92
N LYS A 203 -11.39 15.53 5.25
CA LYS A 203 -10.29 15.76 6.19
C LYS A 203 -10.76 15.53 7.62
N ASP A 204 -9.95 14.85 8.41
CA ASP A 204 -10.20 14.64 9.83
C ASP A 204 -9.41 15.68 10.63
N PRO A 205 -10.07 16.60 11.35
CA PRO A 205 -9.40 17.67 12.08
C PRO A 205 -8.53 17.17 13.25
N GLU A 206 -8.73 15.94 13.70
CA GLU A 206 -7.95 15.32 14.78
C GLU A 206 -6.66 14.66 14.28
N LEU A 207 -6.46 14.59 12.96
CA LEU A 207 -5.29 14.01 12.34
C LEU A 207 -4.52 15.06 11.53
N PRO A 208 -3.19 14.93 11.43
CA PRO A 208 -2.41 15.63 10.41
C PRO A 208 -3.00 15.40 9.02
N ASP A 209 -2.84 16.39 8.13
CA ASP A 209 -3.33 16.32 6.75
C ASP A 209 -2.46 15.38 5.90
N PHE A 210 -2.55 14.08 6.18
CA PHE A 210 -1.78 13.05 5.48
C PHE A 210 -2.21 12.87 4.02
N TYR A 211 -3.43 13.27 3.64
CA TYR A 211 -3.93 13.02 2.30
C TYR A 211 -3.09 13.72 1.24
N ASP A 212 -2.90 15.03 1.40
CA ASP A 212 -2.15 15.83 0.44
C ASP A 212 -0.68 15.38 0.36
N GLU A 213 -0.06 15.05 1.51
CA GLU A 213 1.30 14.52 1.57
C GLU A 213 1.43 13.18 0.84
N VAL A 214 0.51 12.23 1.09
CA VAL A 214 0.50 10.92 0.42
C VAL A 214 0.32 11.08 -1.08
N VAL A 215 -0.66 11.86 -1.52
CA VAL A 215 -0.96 12.06 -2.95
C VAL A 215 0.21 12.72 -3.69
N ALA A 216 0.88 13.68 -3.06
CA ALA A 216 2.04 14.37 -3.65
C ALA A 216 3.26 13.45 -3.85
N LYS A 217 3.32 12.34 -3.12
CA LYS A 217 4.44 11.37 -3.16
C LYS A 217 4.14 10.10 -3.95
N LEU A 218 2.94 9.95 -4.52
CA LEU A 218 2.63 8.82 -5.38
C LEU A 218 3.50 8.84 -6.64
N ILE A 219 4.21 7.75 -6.90
CA ILE A 219 4.99 7.61 -8.15
C ILE A 219 4.07 7.40 -9.36
N ASN A 220 4.57 7.63 -10.56
CA ASN A 220 3.91 7.18 -11.78
C ASN A 220 4.08 5.66 -11.90
N ASN A 221 3.18 4.90 -11.23
CA ASN A 221 3.29 3.46 -11.11
C ASN A 221 2.89 2.74 -12.41
N ASP A 222 3.80 1.94 -12.96
CA ASP A 222 3.53 1.05 -14.10
C ASP A 222 2.94 -0.27 -13.61
N PHE A 223 1.61 -0.34 -13.54
CA PHE A 223 0.88 -1.53 -13.12
C PHE A 223 1.04 -2.71 -14.07
N VAL A 224 1.20 -2.44 -15.38
CA VAL A 224 1.36 -3.49 -16.40
C VAL A 224 2.71 -4.15 -16.20
N TRP A 225 3.78 -3.37 -16.14
CA TRP A 225 5.12 -3.87 -15.88
C TRP A 225 5.17 -4.65 -14.56
N ALA A 226 4.59 -4.13 -13.48
CA ALA A 226 4.57 -4.80 -12.19
C ALA A 226 3.84 -6.15 -12.25
N ALA A 227 2.72 -6.24 -12.98
CA ALA A 227 1.97 -7.48 -13.15
C ALA A 227 2.73 -8.52 -13.98
N GLU A 228 3.38 -8.11 -15.06
CA GLU A 228 4.15 -8.98 -15.96
C GLU A 228 5.38 -9.56 -15.29
N ASN A 229 6.08 -8.76 -14.46
CA ASN A 229 7.33 -9.15 -13.80
C ASN A 229 7.13 -9.76 -12.40
N LYS A 230 5.90 -9.80 -11.88
CA LYS A 230 5.61 -10.26 -10.52
C LYS A 230 6.19 -11.63 -10.18
N THR A 231 6.05 -12.59 -11.08
CA THR A 231 6.48 -13.97 -10.82
C THR A 231 8.00 -14.05 -10.69
N GLU A 232 8.73 -13.34 -11.52
CA GLU A 232 10.19 -13.28 -11.51
C GLU A 232 10.70 -12.57 -10.26
N ILE A 233 10.19 -11.36 -10.00
CA ILE A 233 10.53 -10.55 -8.83
C ILE A 233 10.30 -11.33 -7.53
N VAL A 234 9.13 -11.94 -7.37
CA VAL A 234 8.80 -12.71 -6.17
C VAL A 234 9.66 -13.97 -6.05
N GLY A 235 9.97 -14.61 -7.18
CA GLY A 235 10.85 -15.77 -7.22
C GLY A 235 12.26 -15.45 -6.74
N GLU A 236 12.86 -14.36 -7.25
CA GLU A 236 14.18 -13.91 -6.86
C GLU A 236 14.22 -13.41 -5.42
N TRP A 237 13.20 -12.65 -5.00
CA TRP A 237 13.07 -12.18 -3.62
C TRP A 237 13.07 -13.35 -2.61
N LYS A 238 12.31 -14.40 -2.90
CA LYS A 238 12.28 -15.61 -2.04
C LYS A 238 13.65 -16.25 -1.89
N LYS A 239 14.39 -16.40 -2.99
CA LYS A 239 15.73 -16.99 -2.94
C LYS A 239 16.66 -16.22 -2.02
N ARG A 240 16.56 -14.88 -2.03
CA ARG A 240 17.45 -14.00 -1.26
C ARG A 240 17.03 -13.87 0.21
N TYR A 241 15.72 -13.72 0.50
CA TYR A 241 15.29 -13.15 1.78
C TYR A 241 14.27 -13.96 2.57
N ASP A 242 13.68 -15.04 2.03
CA ASP A 242 12.58 -15.76 2.69
C ASP A 242 12.96 -16.40 4.03
N GLY A 243 14.26 -16.52 4.33
CA GLY A 243 14.76 -17.08 5.58
C GLY A 243 14.36 -16.33 6.86
N LYS A 244 13.98 -15.05 6.75
CA LYS A 244 13.45 -14.24 7.87
C LYS A 244 11.91 -14.14 7.86
N SER A 245 11.21 -14.92 7.03
CA SER A 245 9.75 -14.91 6.98
C SER A 245 9.15 -15.60 8.20
N GLU A 246 8.06 -15.05 8.72
CA GLU A 246 7.31 -15.71 9.79
C GLU A 246 6.76 -17.06 9.33
N PRO A 247 6.63 -18.04 10.23
CA PRO A 247 6.03 -19.33 9.88
C PRO A 247 4.62 -19.17 9.30
N LYS A 248 4.32 -19.91 8.24
CA LYS A 248 2.94 -20.05 7.76
C LYS A 248 2.11 -20.79 8.79
N LYS A 249 0.99 -20.23 9.18
CA LYS A 249 0.01 -20.92 10.02
C LYS A 249 -0.75 -21.98 9.22
#